data_9b5b9885fcdbd514d752b18ac235c457
#
_entry.id   9b5b9885fcdbd514d752b18ac235c457
#
_cell.length_a   1.000
_cell.length_b   1.000
_cell.length_c   1.000
_cell.angle_alpha   90.00
_cell.angle_beta   90.00
_cell.angle_gamma   90.00
#
_symmetry.space_group_name_H-M   'P 1'
#
loop_
_entity.id
_entity.type
_entity.pdbx_description
1 polymer ?
#
loop_
_entity_poly.entity_id
_entity_poly.type
_entity_poly.pdbx_seq_one_letter_code
_entity_poly.pdbx_strand_id
1 'polypeptide(L)'
;GYDIRRDADRIKRRVGYMTQRFSLYQDLSVRENLEFVARLYGVRDPRGAARDMIKRLGLTGREEQLAGELSGGWKQRLALGACTLPNPQLLLLDEPTAGVDPKARREFWNEIHALAAEGLTVLVSTHYMDEAERCHEIAYIAYGHLLAHGTVDDVIAKSALTTYTVTGDDLNALAIELTGKPGVDMVAPFGTSLHVSGRDKSALEAAIAPYRDRQGLHWQHSEPSLEDVFIELMSRAKDNFQ
;
A
#
# COMPACT_ATOMS: atom_id res chain seq x y z
N GLY A 1 -27.42 -0.01 -7.18
CA GLY A 1 -26.62 0.17 -5.96
C GLY A 1 -27.41 -0.22 -4.72
N TYR A 2 -26.74 -0.35 -3.58
CA TYR A 2 -27.33 -0.63 -2.28
C TYR A 2 -27.12 0.58 -1.36
N ASP A 3 -28.12 0.86 -0.52
CA ASP A 3 -28.00 1.87 0.53
C ASP A 3 -27.33 1.26 1.76
N ILE A 4 -26.24 1.87 2.24
CA ILE A 4 -25.44 1.34 3.36
C ILE A 4 -26.22 1.23 4.68
N ARG A 5 -27.28 2.04 4.87
CA ARG A 5 -28.12 2.03 6.07
C ARG A 5 -29.24 1.03 5.97
N ARG A 6 -29.85 0.87 4.78
CA ARG A 6 -31.05 0.04 4.57
C ARG A 6 -30.70 -1.37 4.14
N ASP A 7 -29.62 -1.55 3.39
CA ASP A 7 -29.23 -2.83 2.79
C ASP A 7 -27.96 -3.43 3.42
N ALA A 8 -27.63 -3.09 4.66
CA ALA A 8 -26.39 -3.49 5.33
C ALA A 8 -26.13 -5.01 5.24
N ASP A 9 -27.13 -5.85 5.47
CA ASP A 9 -26.99 -7.32 5.42
C ASP A 9 -26.73 -7.84 4.00
N ARG A 10 -27.29 -7.18 2.98
CA ARG A 10 -27.03 -7.52 1.58
C ARG A 10 -25.63 -7.12 1.16
N ILE A 11 -25.16 -5.97 1.65
CA ILE A 11 -23.80 -5.48 1.42
C ILE A 11 -22.78 -6.41 2.08
N LYS A 12 -22.96 -6.76 3.35
CA LYS A 12 -22.05 -7.65 4.10
C LYS A 12 -21.83 -9.01 3.42
N ARG A 13 -22.86 -9.54 2.75
CA ARG A 13 -22.75 -10.82 2.01
C ARG A 13 -21.95 -10.69 0.70
N ARG A 14 -21.65 -9.47 0.23
CA ARG A 14 -20.97 -9.19 -1.02
C ARG A 14 -19.60 -8.55 -0.83
N VAL A 15 -19.23 -8.30 0.42
CA VAL A 15 -17.98 -7.67 0.80
C VAL A 15 -17.16 -8.65 1.63
N GLY A 16 -15.93 -8.91 1.22
CA GLY A 16 -14.92 -9.51 2.06
C GLY A 16 -14.19 -8.40 2.80
N TYR A 17 -13.93 -8.57 4.07
CA TYR A 17 -13.17 -7.60 4.87
C TYR A 17 -12.06 -8.30 5.65
N MET A 18 -10.85 -7.85 5.44
CA MET A 18 -9.67 -8.32 6.15
C MET A 18 -9.14 -7.18 7.02
N THR A 19 -9.14 -7.40 8.32
CA THR A 19 -8.61 -6.46 9.32
C THR A 19 -7.09 -6.55 9.39
N GLN A 20 -6.43 -5.46 9.80
CA GLN A 20 -4.99 -5.41 10.04
C GLN A 20 -4.52 -6.52 10.99
N ARG A 21 -5.27 -6.75 12.08
CA ARG A 21 -4.98 -7.83 13.04
C ARG A 21 -5.63 -9.11 12.57
N PHE A 22 -4.90 -10.24 12.70
CA PHE A 22 -5.44 -11.56 12.41
C PHE A 22 -6.70 -11.83 13.26
N SER A 23 -7.84 -12.00 12.61
CA SER A 23 -9.17 -12.06 13.25
C SER A 23 -9.79 -13.46 13.26
N LEU A 24 -9.12 -14.47 12.71
CA LEU A 24 -9.59 -15.85 12.74
C LEU A 24 -9.24 -16.53 14.07
N TYR A 25 -9.92 -17.64 14.37
CA TYR A 25 -9.74 -18.40 15.60
C TYR A 25 -8.39 -19.12 15.62
N GLN A 26 -7.55 -18.75 16.56
CA GLN A 26 -6.17 -19.26 16.63
C GLN A 26 -6.10 -20.69 17.16
N ASP A 27 -7.09 -21.12 17.91
CA ASP A 27 -7.29 -22.45 18.47
C ASP A 27 -8.01 -23.44 17.53
N LEU A 28 -8.44 -22.95 16.38
CA LEU A 28 -8.95 -23.78 15.28
C LEU A 28 -7.87 -24.01 14.22
N SER A 29 -7.96 -25.16 13.55
CA SER A 29 -7.11 -25.47 12.43
C SER A 29 -7.41 -24.59 11.21
N VAL A 30 -6.52 -24.61 10.22
CA VAL A 30 -6.73 -23.95 8.91
C VAL A 30 -8.07 -24.37 8.30
N ARG A 31 -8.33 -25.69 8.26
CA ARG A 31 -9.56 -26.26 7.70
C ARG A 31 -10.78 -25.80 8.49
N GLU A 32 -10.74 -25.92 9.82
CA GLU A 32 -11.87 -25.54 10.68
C GLU A 32 -12.24 -24.08 10.55
N ASN A 33 -11.26 -23.18 10.48
CA ASN A 33 -11.51 -21.75 10.25
C ASN A 33 -12.24 -21.51 8.92
N LEU A 34 -11.77 -22.11 7.82
CA LEU A 34 -12.40 -21.95 6.51
C LEU A 34 -13.79 -22.58 6.45
N GLU A 35 -13.98 -23.76 7.03
CA GLU A 35 -15.31 -24.39 7.13
C GLU A 35 -16.27 -23.54 7.97
N PHE A 36 -15.79 -22.96 9.07
CA PHE A 36 -16.58 -22.05 9.90
C PHE A 36 -17.06 -20.85 9.11
N VAL A 37 -16.14 -20.17 8.40
CA VAL A 37 -16.50 -19.02 7.55
C VAL A 37 -17.46 -19.44 6.44
N ALA A 38 -17.22 -20.55 5.78
CA ALA A 38 -18.13 -21.07 4.75
C ALA A 38 -19.55 -21.29 5.26
N ARG A 39 -19.69 -21.86 6.46
CA ARG A 39 -21.01 -22.04 7.12
C ARG A 39 -21.66 -20.70 7.48
N LEU A 40 -20.86 -19.75 8.02
CA LEU A 40 -21.34 -18.43 8.41
C LEU A 40 -21.95 -17.67 7.23
N TYR A 41 -21.35 -17.81 6.05
CA TYR A 41 -21.83 -17.17 4.82
C TYR A 41 -22.81 -18.03 4.00
N GLY A 42 -23.21 -19.20 4.51
CA GLY A 42 -24.20 -20.06 3.89
C GLY A 42 -23.73 -20.74 2.60
N VAL A 43 -22.43 -21.00 2.47
CA VAL A 43 -21.87 -21.75 1.34
C VAL A 43 -22.43 -23.17 1.35
N ARG A 44 -22.93 -23.67 0.20
CA ARG A 44 -23.65 -24.95 0.11
C ARG A 44 -22.83 -26.16 0.54
N ASP A 45 -21.53 -26.20 0.17
CA ASP A 45 -20.57 -27.23 0.56
C ASP A 45 -19.38 -26.62 1.31
N PRO A 46 -19.48 -26.38 2.63
CA PRO A 46 -18.41 -25.77 3.41
C PRO A 46 -17.10 -26.54 3.38
N ARG A 47 -17.16 -27.89 3.36
CA ARG A 47 -15.97 -28.75 3.34
C ARG A 47 -15.25 -28.72 2.00
N GLY A 48 -16.01 -28.78 0.90
CA GLY A 48 -15.47 -28.67 -0.45
C GLY A 48 -14.84 -27.30 -0.67
N ALA A 49 -15.56 -26.23 -0.32
CA ALA A 49 -15.08 -24.87 -0.43
C ALA A 49 -13.78 -24.61 0.38
N ALA A 50 -13.71 -25.14 1.61
CA ALA A 50 -12.51 -25.05 2.43
C ALA A 50 -11.33 -25.77 1.79
N ARG A 51 -11.54 -27.00 1.30
CA ARG A 51 -10.51 -27.79 0.62
C ARG A 51 -9.97 -27.09 -0.63
N ASP A 52 -10.85 -26.56 -1.46
CA ASP A 52 -10.47 -25.85 -2.69
C ASP A 52 -9.71 -24.56 -2.38
N MET A 53 -10.14 -23.84 -1.34
CA MET A 53 -9.45 -22.65 -0.87
C MET A 53 -8.05 -22.97 -0.31
N ILE A 54 -7.91 -24.02 0.50
CA ILE A 54 -6.61 -24.50 1.01
C ILE A 54 -5.65 -24.77 -0.15
N LYS A 55 -6.13 -25.42 -1.20
CA LYS A 55 -5.33 -25.71 -2.40
C LYS A 55 -4.94 -24.43 -3.13
N ARG A 56 -5.88 -23.52 -3.34
CA ARG A 56 -5.64 -22.22 -3.99
C ARG A 56 -4.56 -21.40 -3.27
N LEU A 57 -4.61 -21.36 -1.95
CA LEU A 57 -3.70 -20.58 -1.12
C LEU A 57 -2.33 -21.27 -0.89
N GLY A 58 -2.12 -22.48 -1.42
CA GLY A 58 -0.90 -23.26 -1.19
C GLY A 58 -0.74 -23.75 0.25
N LEU A 59 -1.86 -23.91 0.98
CA LEU A 59 -1.89 -24.39 2.37
C LEU A 59 -2.01 -25.94 2.47
N THR A 60 -1.89 -26.65 1.34
CA THR A 60 -1.90 -28.12 1.31
C THR A 60 -0.81 -28.68 2.21
N GLY A 61 -1.18 -29.67 3.05
CA GLY A 61 -0.32 -30.27 4.07
C GLY A 61 -0.31 -29.49 5.40
N ARG A 62 -1.10 -28.42 5.52
CA ARG A 62 -1.26 -27.62 6.74
C ARG A 62 -2.71 -27.58 7.23
N GLU A 63 -3.56 -28.42 6.67
CA GLU A 63 -5.01 -28.40 6.90
C GLU A 63 -5.37 -28.48 8.37
N GLU A 64 -4.63 -29.34 9.11
CA GLU A 64 -4.86 -29.63 10.53
C GLU A 64 -4.00 -28.76 11.46
N GLN A 65 -3.09 -27.92 10.89
CA GLN A 65 -2.27 -27.02 11.70
C GLN A 65 -3.16 -25.93 12.31
N LEU A 66 -2.95 -25.64 13.61
CA LEU A 66 -3.65 -24.55 14.27
C LEU A 66 -3.27 -23.21 13.65
N ALA A 67 -4.27 -22.36 13.46
CA ALA A 67 -4.04 -21.03 12.87
C ALA A 67 -3.09 -20.18 13.72
N GLY A 68 -3.09 -20.37 15.03
CA GLY A 68 -2.18 -19.71 15.97
C GLY A 68 -0.69 -20.04 15.73
N GLU A 69 -0.39 -21.23 15.22
CA GLU A 69 0.96 -21.72 14.96
C GLU A 69 1.53 -21.33 13.59
N LEU A 70 0.70 -20.73 12.74
CA LEU A 70 1.13 -20.24 11.43
C LEU A 70 2.07 -19.03 11.57
N SER A 71 3.05 -18.94 10.67
CA SER A 71 3.81 -17.68 10.52
C SER A 71 2.93 -16.54 10.02
N GLY A 72 3.40 -15.29 10.17
CA GLY A 72 2.65 -14.10 9.75
C GLY A 72 2.15 -14.18 8.30
N GLY A 73 3.00 -14.55 7.36
CA GLY A 73 2.62 -14.69 5.96
C GLY A 73 1.54 -15.75 5.70
N TRP A 74 1.61 -16.89 6.40
CA TRP A 74 0.58 -17.94 6.32
C TRP A 74 -0.75 -17.49 6.96
N LYS A 75 -0.69 -16.74 8.07
CA LYS A 75 -1.88 -16.13 8.67
C LYS A 75 -2.57 -15.18 7.70
N GLN A 76 -1.81 -14.34 7.01
CA GLN A 76 -2.37 -13.41 6.03
C GLN A 76 -3.00 -14.14 4.84
N ARG A 77 -2.38 -15.20 4.33
CA ARG A 77 -2.98 -16.05 3.28
C ARG A 77 -4.29 -16.69 3.74
N LEU A 78 -4.30 -17.26 4.95
CA LEU A 78 -5.52 -17.84 5.51
C LEU A 78 -6.62 -16.79 5.67
N ALA A 79 -6.30 -15.59 6.15
CA ALA A 79 -7.25 -14.49 6.29
C ALA A 79 -7.80 -14.04 4.93
N LEU A 80 -6.93 -13.90 3.91
CA LEU A 80 -7.36 -13.58 2.54
C LEU A 80 -8.32 -14.64 1.99
N GLY A 81 -7.98 -15.93 2.19
CA GLY A 81 -8.86 -17.03 1.77
C GLY A 81 -10.21 -17.00 2.47
N ALA A 82 -10.24 -16.74 3.77
CA ALA A 82 -11.48 -16.61 4.51
C ALA A 82 -12.35 -15.45 3.98
N CYS A 83 -11.76 -14.31 3.62
CA CYS A 83 -12.47 -13.16 3.06
C CYS A 83 -12.97 -13.40 1.63
N THR A 84 -12.28 -14.22 0.83
CA THR A 84 -12.62 -14.49 -0.57
C THR A 84 -13.50 -15.73 -0.74
N LEU A 85 -13.53 -16.64 0.22
CA LEU A 85 -14.29 -17.89 0.18
C LEU A 85 -15.79 -17.68 -0.11
N PRO A 86 -16.48 -16.63 0.42
CA PRO A 86 -17.86 -16.33 0.09
C PRO A 86 -18.09 -15.77 -1.32
N ASN A 87 -17.05 -15.66 -2.12
CA ASN A 87 -17.10 -15.06 -3.47
C ASN A 87 -17.64 -13.62 -3.45
N PRO A 88 -17.00 -12.68 -2.75
CA PRO A 88 -17.43 -11.30 -2.66
C PRO A 88 -17.30 -10.56 -3.99
N GLN A 89 -17.98 -9.41 -4.13
CA GLN A 89 -17.84 -8.49 -5.25
C GLN A 89 -16.85 -7.36 -4.98
N LEU A 90 -16.61 -7.09 -3.69
CA LEU A 90 -15.66 -6.10 -3.20
C LEU A 90 -14.85 -6.71 -2.06
N LEU A 91 -13.55 -6.54 -2.09
CA LEU A 91 -12.63 -6.92 -1.03
C LEU A 91 -12.03 -5.66 -0.42
N LEU A 92 -12.16 -5.52 0.89
CA LEU A 92 -11.56 -4.45 1.67
C LEU A 92 -10.42 -5.04 2.49
N LEU A 93 -9.22 -4.54 2.31
CA LEU A 93 -8.01 -5.02 2.99
C LEU A 93 -7.40 -3.86 3.77
N ASP A 94 -7.29 -4.02 5.08
CA ASP A 94 -6.74 -3.02 5.97
C ASP A 94 -5.32 -3.39 6.38
N GLU A 95 -4.32 -2.69 5.81
CA GLU A 95 -2.89 -2.94 6.00
C GLU A 95 -2.52 -4.44 5.94
N PRO A 96 -2.89 -5.15 4.87
CA PRO A 96 -2.91 -6.62 4.86
C PRO A 96 -1.55 -7.28 4.98
N THR A 97 -0.46 -6.55 4.78
CA THR A 97 0.90 -7.09 4.81
C THR A 97 1.77 -6.45 5.91
N ALA A 98 1.15 -5.74 6.87
CA ALA A 98 1.88 -5.18 8.00
C ALA A 98 2.61 -6.26 8.80
N GLY A 99 3.92 -6.10 8.99
CA GLY A 99 4.75 -7.07 9.72
C GLY A 99 5.02 -8.39 8.99
N VAL A 100 4.73 -8.48 7.69
CA VAL A 100 5.02 -9.65 6.85
C VAL A 100 6.38 -9.49 6.17
N ASP A 101 7.13 -10.60 6.07
CA ASP A 101 8.42 -10.60 5.37
C ASP A 101 8.28 -10.26 3.88
N PRO A 102 9.33 -9.74 3.23
CA PRO A 102 9.25 -9.26 1.83
C PRO A 102 8.84 -10.32 0.82
N LYS A 103 9.20 -11.60 1.04
CA LYS A 103 8.83 -12.69 0.14
C LYS A 103 7.35 -12.99 0.24
N ALA A 104 6.84 -13.18 1.47
CA ALA A 104 5.42 -13.45 1.70
C ALA A 104 4.55 -12.26 1.27
N ARG A 105 5.03 -11.00 1.45
CA ARG A 105 4.36 -9.80 0.93
C ARG A 105 4.20 -9.85 -0.59
N ARG A 106 5.26 -10.16 -1.32
CA ARG A 106 5.19 -10.28 -2.79
C ARG A 106 4.20 -11.35 -3.23
N GLU A 107 4.23 -12.52 -2.58
CA GLU A 107 3.33 -13.62 -2.89
C GLU A 107 1.86 -13.26 -2.59
N PHE A 108 1.61 -12.51 -1.52
CA PHE A 108 0.29 -12.00 -1.17
C PHE A 108 -0.25 -11.01 -2.24
N TRP A 109 0.58 -10.08 -2.69
CA TRP A 109 0.22 -9.14 -3.76
C TRP A 109 -0.03 -9.83 -5.10
N ASN A 110 0.71 -10.88 -5.42
CA ASN A 110 0.43 -11.69 -6.61
C ASN A 110 -0.97 -12.32 -6.56
N GLU A 111 -1.41 -12.78 -5.38
CA GLU A 111 -2.77 -13.31 -5.22
C GLU A 111 -3.84 -12.21 -5.35
N ILE A 112 -3.60 -11.01 -4.80
CA ILE A 112 -4.49 -9.85 -4.99
C ILE A 112 -4.64 -9.52 -6.48
N HIS A 113 -3.54 -9.48 -7.23
CA HIS A 113 -3.59 -9.22 -8.67
C HIS A 113 -4.34 -10.30 -9.44
N ALA A 114 -4.15 -11.58 -9.07
CA ALA A 114 -4.90 -12.69 -9.66
C ALA A 114 -6.42 -12.55 -9.41
N LEU A 115 -6.82 -12.22 -8.19
CA LEU A 115 -8.21 -11.96 -7.83
C LEU A 115 -8.79 -10.76 -8.60
N ALA A 116 -8.03 -9.68 -8.75
CA ALA A 116 -8.46 -8.52 -9.53
C ALA A 116 -8.62 -8.86 -11.02
N ALA A 117 -7.72 -9.66 -11.58
CA ALA A 117 -7.83 -10.16 -12.97
C ALA A 117 -9.05 -11.08 -13.18
N GLU A 118 -9.51 -11.78 -12.14
CA GLU A 118 -10.77 -12.54 -12.12
C GLU A 118 -12.02 -11.63 -12.01
N GLY A 119 -11.84 -10.31 -11.90
CA GLY A 119 -12.92 -9.32 -11.86
C GLY A 119 -13.33 -8.86 -10.45
N LEU A 120 -12.58 -9.25 -9.40
CA LEU A 120 -12.83 -8.78 -8.05
C LEU A 120 -12.34 -7.34 -7.89
N THR A 121 -13.20 -6.45 -7.41
CA THR A 121 -12.78 -5.11 -7.00
C THR A 121 -12.10 -5.18 -5.64
N VAL A 122 -10.88 -4.65 -5.54
CA VAL A 122 -10.10 -4.67 -4.30
C VAL A 122 -9.74 -3.25 -3.88
N LEU A 123 -10.06 -2.91 -2.62
CA LEU A 123 -9.61 -1.68 -1.98
C LEU A 123 -8.64 -2.05 -0.86
N VAL A 124 -7.42 -1.52 -0.94
CA VAL A 124 -6.36 -1.76 0.05
C VAL A 124 -6.03 -0.45 0.74
N SER A 125 -6.03 -0.42 2.08
CA SER A 125 -5.35 0.63 2.82
C SER A 125 -3.91 0.18 3.10
N THR A 126 -2.95 1.05 2.86
CA THR A 126 -1.53 0.80 3.15
C THR A 126 -0.81 2.12 3.41
N HIS A 127 0.24 2.06 4.19
CA HIS A 127 1.20 3.16 4.37
C HIS A 127 2.55 2.89 3.68
N TYR A 128 2.66 1.78 2.94
CA TYR A 128 3.84 1.41 2.18
C TYR A 128 3.73 1.92 0.74
N MET A 129 4.70 2.73 0.30
CA MET A 129 4.70 3.31 -1.05
C MET A 129 4.87 2.24 -2.14
N ASP A 130 5.72 1.24 -1.88
CA ASP A 130 5.94 0.11 -2.79
C ASP A 130 4.68 -0.76 -3.00
N GLU A 131 3.72 -0.70 -2.09
CA GLU A 131 2.41 -1.32 -2.24
C GLU A 131 1.44 -0.43 -3.02
N ALA A 132 1.46 0.88 -2.75
CA ALA A 132 0.66 1.86 -3.48
C ALA A 132 1.00 1.83 -4.98
N GLU A 133 2.28 1.71 -5.33
CA GLU A 133 2.76 1.58 -6.72
C GLU A 133 2.26 0.32 -7.44
N ARG A 134 1.75 -0.68 -6.71
CA ARG A 134 1.16 -1.90 -7.28
C ARG A 134 -0.32 -1.76 -7.61
N CYS A 135 -0.96 -0.70 -7.14
CA CYS A 135 -2.38 -0.44 -7.36
C CYS A 135 -2.63 0.17 -8.74
N HIS A 136 -3.79 -0.11 -9.33
CA HIS A 136 -4.22 0.52 -10.58
C HIS A 136 -4.51 2.02 -10.38
N GLU A 137 -5.10 2.35 -9.24
CA GLU A 137 -5.39 3.71 -8.81
C GLU A 137 -5.07 3.86 -7.34
N ILE A 138 -4.67 5.05 -6.96
CA ILE A 138 -4.38 5.42 -5.57
C ILE A 138 -5.23 6.61 -5.15
N ALA A 139 -5.58 6.64 -3.87
CA ALA A 139 -6.22 7.77 -3.21
C ALA A 139 -5.41 8.12 -1.96
N TYR A 140 -4.75 9.27 -1.96
CA TYR A 140 -3.95 9.71 -0.82
C TYR A 140 -4.78 10.60 0.11
N ILE A 141 -4.95 10.13 1.34
CA ILE A 141 -5.73 10.80 2.36
C ILE A 141 -4.83 11.17 3.55
N ALA A 142 -4.83 12.43 3.93
CA ALA A 142 -4.18 12.88 5.15
C ALA A 142 -5.03 13.94 5.85
N TYR A 143 -5.03 13.95 7.17
CA TYR A 143 -5.80 14.89 8.01
C TYR A 143 -7.29 15.00 7.63
N GLY A 144 -7.88 13.90 7.13
CA GLY A 144 -9.28 13.87 6.70
C GLY A 144 -9.55 14.46 5.32
N HIS A 145 -8.52 14.85 4.58
CA HIS A 145 -8.63 15.41 3.23
C HIS A 145 -8.07 14.45 2.19
N LEU A 146 -8.74 14.36 1.03
CA LEU A 146 -8.23 13.67 -0.15
C LEU A 146 -7.22 14.61 -0.84
N LEU A 147 -5.93 14.28 -0.75
CA LEU A 147 -4.85 15.12 -1.28
C LEU A 147 -4.52 14.80 -2.73
N ALA A 148 -4.60 13.53 -3.14
CA ALA A 148 -4.37 13.10 -4.51
C ALA A 148 -5.22 11.87 -4.85
N HIS A 149 -5.57 11.72 -6.12
CA HIS A 149 -6.30 10.56 -6.65
C HIS A 149 -6.00 10.38 -8.14
N GLY A 150 -5.83 9.14 -8.57
CA GLY A 150 -5.59 8.74 -9.95
C GLY A 150 -4.65 7.55 -10.03
N THR A 151 -4.13 7.25 -11.22
CA THR A 151 -3.02 6.32 -11.39
C THR A 151 -1.75 6.90 -10.75
N VAL A 152 -0.75 6.08 -10.50
CA VAL A 152 0.55 6.55 -9.99
C VAL A 152 1.14 7.62 -10.91
N ASP A 153 1.12 7.38 -12.22
CA ASP A 153 1.64 8.31 -13.23
C ASP A 153 0.85 9.62 -13.22
N ASP A 154 -0.48 9.58 -13.10
CA ASP A 154 -1.31 10.78 -13.00
C ASP A 154 -0.99 11.61 -11.76
N VAL A 155 -0.78 10.96 -10.63
CA VAL A 155 -0.46 11.63 -9.37
C VAL A 155 0.90 12.29 -9.45
N ILE A 156 1.91 11.60 -9.99
CA ILE A 156 3.25 12.15 -10.22
C ILE A 156 3.18 13.32 -11.21
N ALA A 157 2.53 13.16 -12.34
CA ALA A 157 2.41 14.22 -13.35
C ALA A 157 1.69 15.48 -12.82
N LYS A 158 0.60 15.30 -12.07
CA LYS A 158 -0.16 16.40 -11.45
C LYS A 158 0.59 17.13 -10.35
N SER A 159 1.59 16.50 -9.73
CA SER A 159 2.43 17.16 -8.71
C SER A 159 3.23 18.34 -9.29
N ALA A 160 3.53 18.28 -10.59
CA ALA A 160 4.38 19.23 -11.31
C ALA A 160 5.78 19.40 -10.67
N LEU A 161 6.24 18.39 -9.91
CA LEU A 161 7.57 18.41 -9.31
C LEU A 161 8.66 18.21 -10.36
N THR A 162 9.73 18.97 -10.22
CA THR A 162 11.02 18.70 -10.86
C THR A 162 11.96 18.23 -9.78
N THR A 163 12.63 17.09 -9.97
CA THR A 163 13.53 16.50 -8.97
C THR A 163 14.95 16.39 -9.52
N TYR A 164 15.91 16.72 -8.67
CA TYR A 164 17.32 16.43 -8.86
C TYR A 164 17.80 15.48 -7.79
N THR A 165 18.41 14.38 -8.19
CA THR A 165 19.12 13.47 -7.30
C THR A 165 20.57 13.91 -7.17
N VAL A 166 21.04 14.03 -5.94
CA VAL A 166 22.42 14.41 -5.63
C VAL A 166 23.09 13.27 -4.91
N THR A 167 24.27 12.90 -5.35
CA THR A 167 25.16 11.94 -4.67
C THR A 167 26.51 12.58 -4.38
N GLY A 168 27.21 12.09 -3.39
CA GLY A 168 28.54 12.58 -3.02
C GLY A 168 28.74 12.78 -1.54
N ASP A 169 29.70 13.65 -1.21
CA ASP A 169 30.10 13.91 0.17
C ASP A 169 29.23 15.01 0.82
N ASP A 170 29.14 14.97 2.15
CA ASP A 170 28.48 15.99 2.97
C ASP A 170 27.04 16.34 2.57
N LEU A 171 26.26 15.36 2.11
CA LEU A 171 24.86 15.55 1.71
C LEU A 171 23.97 16.13 2.83
N ASN A 172 24.31 15.85 4.10
CA ASN A 172 23.58 16.42 5.24
C ASN A 172 23.78 17.93 5.34
N ALA A 173 25.00 18.41 5.16
CA ALA A 173 25.28 19.85 5.15
C ALA A 173 24.57 20.53 3.96
N LEU A 174 24.61 19.91 2.79
CA LEU A 174 23.91 20.39 1.60
C LEU A 174 22.38 20.46 1.83
N ALA A 175 21.80 19.45 2.48
CA ALA A 175 20.38 19.44 2.79
C ALA A 175 19.96 20.63 3.68
N ILE A 176 20.78 20.93 4.70
CA ILE A 176 20.54 22.09 5.57
C ILE A 176 20.65 23.40 4.78
N GLU A 177 21.64 23.51 3.91
CA GLU A 177 21.88 24.71 3.08
C GLU A 177 20.74 24.96 2.07
N LEU A 178 20.09 23.91 1.56
CA LEU A 178 19.04 23.99 0.56
C LEU A 178 17.63 24.12 1.17
N THR A 179 17.43 23.61 2.37
CA THR A 179 16.11 23.65 3.02
C THR A 179 15.67 25.11 3.22
N GLY A 180 14.47 25.43 2.75
CA GLY A 180 13.87 26.76 2.85
C GLY A 180 14.36 27.78 1.83
N LYS A 181 15.21 27.39 0.89
CA LYS A 181 15.57 28.30 -0.22
C LYS A 181 14.42 28.52 -1.17
N PRO A 182 14.25 29.72 -1.72
CA PRO A 182 13.26 29.98 -2.74
C PRO A 182 13.40 29.03 -3.92
N GLY A 183 12.31 28.38 -4.34
CA GLY A 183 12.30 27.40 -5.42
C GLY A 183 12.61 25.96 -5.00
N VAL A 184 13.03 25.74 -3.75
CA VAL A 184 13.20 24.39 -3.17
C VAL A 184 12.00 24.08 -2.29
N ASP A 185 11.09 23.22 -2.77
CA ASP A 185 9.90 22.82 -2.04
C ASP A 185 10.16 21.62 -1.13
N MET A 186 11.12 20.75 -1.51
CA MET A 186 11.47 19.56 -0.75
C MET A 186 12.95 19.24 -0.84
N VAL A 187 13.53 18.81 0.29
CA VAL A 187 14.85 18.19 0.38
C VAL A 187 14.72 16.95 1.23
N ALA A 188 14.94 15.77 0.63
CA ALA A 188 14.76 14.50 1.30
C ALA A 188 15.95 13.55 1.09
N PRO A 189 16.50 12.94 2.15
CA PRO A 189 17.54 11.92 2.03
C PRO A 189 16.96 10.58 1.56
N PHE A 190 17.60 9.95 0.57
CA PHE A 190 17.29 8.63 0.06
C PHE A 190 18.54 7.75 0.05
N GLY A 191 18.75 7.00 1.12
CA GLY A 191 19.93 6.15 1.27
C GLY A 191 21.23 6.95 1.20
N THR A 192 21.99 6.79 0.12
CA THR A 192 23.25 7.51 -0.14
C THR A 192 23.08 8.71 -1.08
N SER A 193 21.86 9.13 -1.34
CA SER A 193 21.54 10.28 -2.19
C SER A 193 20.61 11.26 -1.48
N LEU A 194 20.50 12.45 -2.05
CA LEU A 194 19.59 13.49 -1.61
C LEU A 194 18.68 13.87 -2.79
N HIS A 195 17.37 13.85 -2.58
CA HIS A 195 16.42 14.38 -3.55
C HIS A 195 16.12 15.84 -3.23
N VAL A 196 16.24 16.68 -4.23
CA VAL A 196 15.95 18.11 -4.15
C VAL A 196 14.92 18.43 -5.20
N SER A 197 13.73 18.84 -4.76
CA SER A 197 12.58 19.00 -5.64
C SER A 197 11.93 20.39 -5.49
N GLY A 198 11.33 20.85 -6.58
CA GLY A 198 10.53 22.08 -6.61
C GLY A 198 9.56 22.07 -7.78
N ARG A 199 8.48 22.83 -7.67
CA ARG A 199 7.46 22.98 -8.71
C ARG A 199 7.84 23.97 -9.78
N ASP A 200 8.48 25.05 -9.38
CA ASP A 200 9.05 26.01 -10.32
C ASP A 200 10.46 25.57 -10.70
N LYS A 201 10.56 24.90 -11.85
CA LYS A 201 11.82 24.40 -12.38
C LYS A 201 12.89 25.48 -12.46
N SER A 202 12.53 26.69 -12.91
CA SER A 202 13.50 27.79 -13.09
C SER A 202 14.01 28.29 -11.74
N ALA A 203 13.12 28.41 -10.75
CA ALA A 203 13.51 28.81 -9.40
C ALA A 203 14.36 27.74 -8.72
N LEU A 204 14.01 26.44 -8.90
CA LEU A 204 14.79 25.33 -8.40
C LEU A 204 16.19 25.30 -9.01
N GLU A 205 16.30 25.45 -10.34
CA GLU A 205 17.58 25.47 -11.03
C GLU A 205 18.46 26.64 -10.58
N ALA A 206 17.88 27.80 -10.35
CA ALA A 206 18.58 28.96 -9.79
C ALA A 206 19.07 28.69 -8.35
N ALA A 207 18.26 28.04 -7.53
CA ALA A 207 18.60 27.71 -6.15
C ALA A 207 19.75 26.70 -6.05
N ILE A 208 19.81 25.71 -6.94
CA ILE A 208 20.84 24.67 -6.93
C ILE A 208 22.09 25.05 -7.72
N ALA A 209 22.04 26.07 -8.60
CA ALA A 209 23.16 26.48 -9.47
C ALA A 209 24.49 26.68 -8.72
N PRO A 210 24.52 27.35 -7.52
CA PRO A 210 25.78 27.54 -6.78
C PRO A 210 26.44 26.25 -6.30
N TYR A 211 25.70 25.15 -6.27
CA TYR A 211 26.12 23.85 -5.72
C TYR A 211 26.46 22.82 -6.81
N ARG A 212 26.07 23.08 -8.07
CA ARG A 212 26.30 22.12 -9.17
C ARG A 212 27.77 21.83 -9.43
N ASP A 213 28.62 22.83 -9.32
CA ASP A 213 30.04 22.71 -9.58
C ASP A 213 30.89 22.45 -8.31
N ARG A 214 30.24 22.20 -7.16
CA ARG A 214 30.94 21.89 -5.90
C ARG A 214 31.60 20.52 -6.02
N GLN A 215 32.92 20.48 -5.79
CA GLN A 215 33.67 19.21 -5.81
C GLN A 215 33.07 18.18 -4.86
N GLY A 216 33.02 16.93 -5.31
CA GLY A 216 32.46 15.82 -4.53
C GLY A 216 30.96 15.67 -4.62
N LEU A 217 30.22 16.54 -5.34
CA LEU A 217 28.79 16.42 -5.57
C LEU A 217 28.49 16.09 -7.03
N HIS A 218 27.57 15.14 -7.24
CA HIS A 218 27.09 14.77 -8.57
C HIS A 218 25.57 14.97 -8.63
N TRP A 219 25.13 15.83 -9.55
CA TRP A 219 23.73 16.20 -9.75
C TRP A 219 23.19 15.53 -11.00
N GLN A 220 22.05 14.87 -10.85
CA GLN A 220 21.34 14.25 -11.97
C GLN A 220 19.87 14.71 -11.92
N HIS A 221 19.35 15.15 -13.06
CA HIS A 221 17.90 15.33 -13.20
C HIS A 221 17.23 13.97 -13.18
N SER A 222 16.22 13.78 -12.36
CA SER A 222 15.46 12.55 -12.21
C SER A 222 13.96 12.82 -12.26
N GLU A 223 13.19 11.82 -12.64
CA GLU A 223 11.73 11.88 -12.48
C GLU A 223 11.40 11.79 -10.98
N PRO A 224 10.39 12.55 -10.52
CA PRO A 224 9.91 12.43 -9.14
C PRO A 224 9.38 11.02 -8.88
N SER A 225 9.70 10.46 -7.73
CA SER A 225 9.09 9.24 -7.24
C SER A 225 7.73 9.52 -6.60
N LEU A 226 6.90 8.47 -6.42
CA LEU A 226 5.67 8.60 -5.66
C LEU A 226 5.94 9.08 -4.22
N GLU A 227 7.06 8.64 -3.62
CA GLU A 227 7.48 9.05 -2.28
C GLU A 227 7.83 10.54 -2.23
N ASP A 228 8.49 11.10 -3.25
CA ASP A 228 8.75 12.54 -3.36
C ASP A 228 7.45 13.34 -3.35
N VAL A 229 6.46 12.88 -4.11
CA VAL A 229 5.13 13.51 -4.18
C VAL A 229 4.42 13.46 -2.83
N PHE A 230 4.49 12.33 -2.12
CA PHE A 230 3.88 12.21 -0.81
C PHE A 230 4.52 13.11 0.24
N ILE A 231 5.84 13.17 0.28
CA ILE A 231 6.57 14.05 1.20
C ILE A 231 6.17 15.52 0.96
N GLU A 232 6.09 15.92 -0.31
CA GLU A 232 5.67 17.28 -0.69
C GLU A 232 4.22 17.55 -0.30
N LEU A 233 3.29 16.65 -0.61
CA LEU A 233 1.89 16.80 -0.25
C LEU A 233 1.69 16.88 1.27
N MET A 234 2.43 16.07 2.04
CA MET A 234 2.38 16.10 3.50
C MET A 234 2.92 17.39 4.09
N SER A 235 3.99 17.96 3.51
CA SER A 235 4.58 19.21 3.99
C SER A 235 3.62 20.40 3.90
N ARG A 236 2.62 20.31 3.01
CA ARG A 236 1.61 21.35 2.76
C ARG A 236 0.26 21.07 3.41
N ALA A 237 0.02 19.83 3.77
CA ALA A 237 -1.21 19.44 4.42
C ALA A 237 -1.29 20.09 5.81
N LYS A 238 -2.40 20.78 6.07
CA LYS A 238 -2.64 21.40 7.37
C LYS A 238 -3.31 20.39 8.28
N ASP A 239 -2.75 20.22 9.47
CA ASP A 239 -3.42 19.47 10.53
C ASP A 239 -4.71 20.19 10.93
N ASN A 240 -5.82 19.43 10.97
CA ASN A 240 -7.13 19.97 11.39
C ASN A 240 -7.19 20.37 12.86
N PHE A 241 -6.13 20.07 13.63
CA PHE A 241 -6.03 20.33 15.08
C PHE A 241 -5.05 21.47 15.41
N GLN A 242 -4.54 22.19 14.42
CA GLN A 242 -3.69 23.37 14.60
C GLN A 242 -4.44 24.66 14.26
#